data_dc06cd391d33ab176e30f0dc072cbf3d
#
_entry.id   dc06cd391d33ab176e30f0dc072cbf3d
#
_cell.length_a   1.000
_cell.length_b   1.000
_cell.length_c   1.000
_cell.angle_alpha   90.00
_cell.angle_beta   90.00
_cell.angle_gamma   90.00
#
_symmetry.space_group_name_H-M   'P 1'
#
loop_
_entity.id
_entity.type
_entity.pdbx_description
1 polymer ?
#
loop_
_entity_poly.entity_id
_entity_poly.type
_entity_poly.pdbx_seq_one_letter_code
_entity_poly.pdbx_strand_id
1 'polypeptide(L)'
;ITDNGSVNNTGLLTADGKTTSSQAKHTVQEYSFSKSGSLTDKTNGIITWRVVLNDGTFDLGRGAISIEDTFSEGLEYVRGSDKLYVKDELDQEYNKNKNVTVSGNTVTFKIGSISGNSKYVLEYQTKLKKQIELGDANTFTNAAKIIQNEKTLGVPEGTVAISNKVLSKDVINASSENGYKASYTVRLNEDRQFFSDIVNKFEIQDEMSANQI
;
A
#
# COMPACT_ATOMS: atom_id res chain seq x y z
N ILE A 1 -26.54 -11.56 3.00
CA ILE A 1 -25.50 -12.09 2.09
C ILE A 1 -24.25 -11.31 2.44
N THR A 2 -23.23 -12.02 2.89
CA THR A 2 -22.03 -11.43 3.51
C THR A 2 -20.74 -11.70 2.72
N ASP A 3 -20.86 -12.39 1.57
CA ASP A 3 -19.71 -12.80 0.78
C ASP A 3 -19.96 -12.52 -0.70
N ASN A 4 -18.91 -12.21 -1.46
CA ASN A 4 -18.93 -12.16 -2.91
C ASN A 4 -19.49 -13.46 -3.44
N GLY A 5 -20.68 -13.42 -3.90
CA GLY A 5 -21.38 -14.60 -4.34
C GLY A 5 -22.36 -14.32 -5.45
N SER A 6 -22.64 -15.37 -6.19
CA SER A 6 -23.78 -15.35 -7.08
C SER A 6 -25.00 -15.92 -6.37
N VAL A 7 -26.08 -15.18 -6.39
CA VAL A 7 -27.41 -15.66 -6.01
C VAL A 7 -28.06 -16.25 -7.26
N ASN A 8 -28.32 -17.55 -7.21
CA ASN A 8 -29.05 -18.24 -8.28
C ASN A 8 -30.50 -18.42 -7.82
N ASN A 9 -31.44 -18.06 -8.68
CA ASN A 9 -32.83 -18.33 -8.49
C ASN A 9 -33.34 -19.20 -9.64
N THR A 10 -33.95 -20.36 -9.31
CA THR A 10 -34.50 -21.29 -10.31
C THR A 10 -36.02 -21.29 -10.20
N GLY A 11 -36.69 -20.86 -11.24
CA GLY A 11 -38.13 -21.01 -11.39
C GLY A 11 -38.44 -22.35 -12.07
N LEU A 12 -39.40 -23.09 -11.51
CA LEU A 12 -39.91 -24.35 -12.09
C LEU A 12 -41.35 -24.14 -12.50
N LEU A 13 -41.69 -24.53 -13.71
CA LEU A 13 -43.06 -24.60 -14.18
C LEU A 13 -43.39 -26.06 -14.51
N THR A 14 -44.45 -26.59 -13.90
CA THR A 14 -44.96 -27.93 -14.19
C THR A 14 -46.38 -27.83 -14.74
N ALA A 15 -46.60 -28.39 -15.94
CA ALA A 15 -47.89 -28.49 -16.55
C ALA A 15 -47.99 -29.87 -17.22
N ASP A 16 -49.12 -30.56 -17.03
CA ASP A 16 -49.40 -31.90 -17.62
C ASP A 16 -48.29 -32.92 -17.38
N GLY A 17 -47.68 -32.90 -16.18
CA GLY A 17 -46.59 -33.81 -15.81
C GLY A 17 -45.23 -33.49 -16.45
N LYS A 18 -45.12 -32.41 -17.23
CA LYS A 18 -43.88 -31.91 -17.79
C LYS A 18 -43.38 -30.71 -17.01
N THR A 19 -42.13 -30.74 -16.61
CA THR A 19 -41.49 -29.65 -15.87
C THR A 19 -40.45 -28.96 -16.75
N THR A 20 -40.51 -27.66 -16.81
CA THR A 20 -39.47 -26.79 -17.39
C THR A 20 -38.87 -25.90 -16.30
N SER A 21 -37.62 -25.54 -16.44
CA SER A 21 -36.95 -24.65 -15.48
C SER A 21 -36.31 -23.47 -16.19
N SER A 22 -36.30 -22.34 -15.53
CA SER A 22 -35.52 -21.16 -15.91
C SER A 22 -34.68 -20.70 -14.73
N GLN A 23 -33.45 -20.30 -14.98
CA GLN A 23 -32.54 -19.80 -13.96
C GLN A 23 -32.17 -18.35 -14.21
N ALA A 24 -32.17 -17.57 -13.16
CA ALA A 24 -31.60 -16.23 -13.12
C ALA A 24 -30.41 -16.21 -12.14
N LYS A 25 -29.33 -15.61 -12.57
CA LYS A 25 -28.14 -15.42 -11.76
C LYS A 25 -27.90 -13.93 -11.53
N HIS A 26 -27.73 -13.54 -10.27
CA HIS A 26 -27.31 -12.20 -9.91
C HIS A 26 -25.99 -12.28 -9.14
N THR A 27 -25.01 -11.48 -9.55
CA THR A 27 -23.75 -11.39 -8.81
C THR A 27 -23.89 -10.28 -7.79
N VAL A 28 -23.74 -10.64 -6.52
CA VAL A 28 -23.66 -9.66 -5.43
C VAL A 28 -22.21 -9.24 -5.29
N GLN A 29 -21.97 -7.96 -5.51
CA GLN A 29 -20.65 -7.37 -5.37
C GLN A 29 -20.39 -7.02 -3.90
N GLU A 30 -19.20 -7.35 -3.40
CA GLU A 30 -18.77 -6.99 -2.06
C GLU A 30 -18.40 -5.51 -1.93
N TYR A 31 -18.26 -5.10 -0.67
CA TYR A 31 -17.67 -3.79 -0.34
C TYR A 31 -16.30 -3.63 -1.00
N SER A 32 -16.09 -2.50 -1.62
CA SER A 32 -14.81 -2.19 -2.24
C SER A 32 -13.87 -1.59 -1.19
N PHE A 33 -12.96 -2.42 -0.70
CA PHE A 33 -11.86 -2.01 0.16
C PHE A 33 -10.54 -2.20 -0.57
N SER A 34 -9.68 -1.20 -0.51
CA SER A 34 -8.34 -1.32 -1.06
C SER A 34 -7.31 -0.67 -0.14
N LYS A 35 -6.07 -1.14 -0.27
CA LYS A 35 -4.93 -0.58 0.43
C LYS A 35 -3.74 -0.47 -0.51
N SER A 36 -3.04 0.62 -0.43
CA SER A 36 -1.80 0.86 -1.16
C SER A 36 -0.79 1.57 -0.29
N GLY A 37 0.49 1.45 -0.63
CA GLY A 37 1.57 2.15 0.02
C GLY A 37 2.55 2.72 -1.00
N SER A 38 3.25 3.77 -0.61
CA SER A 38 4.33 4.36 -1.40
C SER A 38 5.41 4.95 -0.50
N LEU A 39 6.67 4.82 -0.90
CA LEU A 39 7.80 5.50 -0.26
C LEU A 39 7.75 6.98 -0.66
N THR A 40 7.29 7.84 0.26
CA THR A 40 7.06 9.26 -0.02
C THR A 40 8.22 10.15 0.38
N ASP A 41 9.03 9.72 1.35
CA ASP A 41 10.27 10.38 1.72
C ASP A 41 11.39 9.34 1.82
N LYS A 42 12.17 9.24 0.76
CA LYS A 42 13.29 8.30 0.68
C LYS A 42 14.38 8.61 1.71
N THR A 43 14.61 9.89 1.98
CA THR A 43 15.67 10.35 2.89
C THR A 43 15.39 9.95 4.33
N ASN A 44 14.14 10.05 4.77
CA ASN A 44 13.72 9.72 6.13
C ASN A 44 13.09 8.33 6.24
N GLY A 45 12.98 7.59 5.14
CA GLY A 45 12.38 6.26 5.10
C GLY A 45 10.89 6.27 5.43
N ILE A 46 10.14 7.28 4.94
CA ILE A 46 8.71 7.42 5.22
C ILE A 46 7.89 6.74 4.12
N ILE A 47 7.04 5.81 4.52
CA ILE A 47 6.03 5.19 3.67
C ILE A 47 4.67 5.78 4.03
N THR A 48 3.98 6.30 3.03
CA THR A 48 2.58 6.71 3.16
C THR A 48 1.67 5.58 2.71
N TRP A 49 0.75 5.19 3.59
CA TRP A 49 -0.28 4.18 3.36
C TRP A 49 -1.62 4.83 3.15
N ARG A 50 -2.42 4.24 2.27
CA ARG A 50 -3.74 4.71 1.92
C ARG A 50 -4.72 3.55 1.96
N VAL A 51 -5.72 3.63 2.83
CA VAL A 51 -6.81 2.66 2.95
C VAL A 51 -8.08 3.31 2.42
N VAL A 52 -8.66 2.73 1.38
CA VAL A 52 -9.92 3.19 0.80
C VAL A 52 -11.05 2.32 1.33
N LEU A 53 -12.03 2.96 1.96
CA LEU A 53 -13.27 2.37 2.38
C LEU A 53 -14.35 2.85 1.43
N ASN A 54 -14.98 1.94 0.73
CA ASN A 54 -16.09 2.25 -0.17
C ASN A 54 -15.72 3.34 -1.20
N ASP A 55 -15.53 2.96 -2.44
CA ASP A 55 -15.27 3.91 -3.54
C ASP A 55 -16.55 4.59 -4.07
N GLY A 56 -17.66 4.51 -3.32
CA GLY A 56 -18.92 5.19 -3.60
C GLY A 56 -19.98 4.32 -4.23
N THR A 57 -19.77 3.00 -4.36
CA THR A 57 -20.71 2.11 -5.06
C THR A 57 -21.69 1.38 -4.13
N PHE A 58 -21.39 1.28 -2.81
CA PHE A 58 -22.19 0.50 -1.88
C PHE A 58 -22.58 1.28 -0.63
N ASP A 59 -23.73 0.91 -0.07
CA ASP A 59 -24.13 1.37 1.26
C ASP A 59 -23.47 0.47 2.32
N LEU A 60 -22.46 0.98 3.00
CA LEU A 60 -21.82 0.31 4.13
C LEU A 60 -22.73 0.22 5.38
N GLY A 61 -23.96 0.74 5.26
CA GLY A 61 -24.86 0.85 6.39
C GLY A 61 -24.44 1.94 7.39
N ARG A 62 -25.15 1.99 8.51
CA ARG A 62 -24.84 2.90 9.62
C ARG A 62 -24.13 2.15 10.72
N GLY A 63 -23.03 2.68 11.19
CA GLY A 63 -22.29 2.10 12.30
C GLY A 63 -20.89 2.67 12.45
N ALA A 64 -20.34 2.53 13.63
CA ALA A 64 -18.96 2.94 13.88
C ALA A 64 -17.99 1.97 13.21
N ILE A 65 -17.06 2.53 12.45
CA ILE A 65 -15.95 1.78 11.84
C ILE A 65 -14.66 2.02 12.63
N SER A 66 -13.91 0.94 12.81
CA SER A 66 -12.51 0.97 13.19
C SER A 66 -11.66 0.21 12.19
N ILE A 67 -10.42 0.61 12.07
CA ILE A 67 -9.41 -0.02 11.22
C ILE A 67 -8.28 -0.47 12.12
N GLU A 68 -8.07 -1.78 12.24
CA GLU A 68 -6.89 -2.37 12.85
C GLU A 68 -5.87 -2.62 11.75
N ASP A 69 -4.79 -1.89 11.80
CA ASP A 69 -3.76 -1.92 10.78
C ASP A 69 -2.49 -2.55 11.32
N THR A 70 -2.04 -3.64 10.69
CA THR A 70 -0.85 -4.38 11.12
C THR A 70 0.20 -4.36 10.02
N PHE A 71 1.32 -3.72 10.30
CA PHE A 71 2.44 -3.61 9.39
C PHE A 71 3.59 -4.53 9.77
N SER A 72 4.40 -4.92 8.76
CA SER A 72 5.55 -5.79 8.93
C SER A 72 6.56 -5.23 9.92
N GLU A 73 7.36 -6.12 10.51
CA GLU A 73 8.51 -5.73 11.31
C GLU A 73 9.42 -4.78 10.53
N GLY A 74 10.12 -3.91 11.26
CA GLY A 74 10.98 -2.90 10.64
C GLY A 74 10.28 -1.57 10.35
N LEU A 75 8.96 -1.48 10.53
CA LEU A 75 8.20 -0.23 10.46
C LEU A 75 7.75 0.23 11.84
N GLU A 76 7.59 1.53 11.99
CA GLU A 76 6.93 2.15 13.13
C GLU A 76 5.92 3.21 12.65
N TYR A 77 4.82 3.35 13.35
CA TYR A 77 3.81 4.35 13.03
C TYR A 77 4.30 5.77 13.35
N VAL A 78 4.15 6.68 12.41
CA VAL A 78 4.40 8.11 12.62
C VAL A 78 3.18 8.74 13.29
N ARG A 79 3.28 8.98 14.60
CA ARG A 79 2.15 9.48 15.40
C ARG A 79 1.60 10.81 14.87
N GLY A 80 0.27 10.86 14.75
CA GLY A 80 -0.43 12.06 14.29
C GLY A 80 -0.38 12.29 12.77
N SER A 81 0.25 11.39 12.00
CA SER A 81 0.30 11.48 10.54
C SER A 81 -1.02 11.13 9.86
N ASP A 82 -1.92 10.46 10.58
CA ASP A 82 -3.19 9.99 10.06
C ASP A 82 -4.12 11.15 9.68
N LYS A 83 -4.77 11.01 8.52
CA LYS A 83 -5.77 11.93 7.98
C LYS A 83 -6.91 11.13 7.38
N LEU A 84 -8.13 11.54 7.68
CA LEU A 84 -9.32 10.99 7.07
C LEU A 84 -9.87 11.97 6.05
N TYR A 85 -10.23 11.45 4.89
CA TYR A 85 -10.93 12.18 3.83
C TYR A 85 -12.28 11.52 3.57
N VAL A 86 -13.30 12.34 3.36
CA VAL A 86 -14.64 11.91 2.97
C VAL A 86 -14.99 12.59 1.66
N LYS A 87 -15.32 11.82 0.63
CA LYS A 87 -15.55 12.33 -0.72
C LYS A 87 -14.40 13.23 -1.23
N ASP A 88 -13.18 12.78 -0.96
CA ASP A 88 -11.93 13.47 -1.30
C ASP A 88 -11.69 14.81 -0.56
N GLU A 89 -12.54 15.18 0.40
CA GLU A 89 -12.37 16.34 1.28
C GLU A 89 -11.88 15.91 2.67
N LEU A 90 -11.02 16.73 3.28
CA LEU A 90 -10.49 16.44 4.62
C LEU A 90 -11.62 16.49 5.66
N ASP A 91 -11.83 15.37 6.37
CA ASP A 91 -12.79 15.31 7.48
C ASP A 91 -12.25 16.09 8.69
N GLN A 92 -12.83 17.27 8.92
CA GLN A 92 -12.38 18.17 9.98
C GLN A 92 -12.63 17.60 11.38
N GLU A 93 -13.74 16.85 11.57
CA GLU A 93 -14.10 16.30 12.87
C GLU A 93 -13.12 15.19 13.28
N TYR A 94 -12.86 14.22 12.39
CA TYR A 94 -11.88 13.19 12.66
C TYR A 94 -10.49 13.78 12.91
N ASN A 95 -10.04 14.67 12.01
CA ASN A 95 -8.68 15.21 12.08
C ASN A 95 -8.44 16.09 13.31
N LYS A 96 -9.49 16.67 13.88
CA LYS A 96 -9.44 17.40 15.14
C LYS A 96 -9.47 16.47 16.37
N ASN A 97 -10.26 15.41 16.32
CA ASN A 97 -10.55 14.51 17.44
C ASN A 97 -10.06 13.09 17.22
N LYS A 98 -8.84 12.94 16.74
CA LYS A 98 -8.22 11.64 16.44
C LYS A 98 -8.28 10.68 17.62
N ASN A 99 -8.73 9.46 17.35
CA ASN A 99 -8.75 8.38 18.32
C ASN A 99 -7.95 7.20 17.78
N VAL A 100 -6.66 7.20 18.12
CA VAL A 100 -5.68 6.23 17.60
C VAL A 100 -4.98 5.55 18.77
N THR A 101 -4.93 4.22 18.73
CA THR A 101 -4.17 3.41 19.67
C THR A 101 -3.09 2.61 18.96
N VAL A 102 -1.93 2.45 19.59
CA VAL A 102 -0.78 1.73 19.03
C VAL A 102 -0.39 0.63 19.99
N SER A 103 -0.27 -0.59 19.48
CA SER A 103 0.18 -1.77 20.21
C SER A 103 1.12 -2.60 19.35
N GLY A 104 2.41 -2.55 19.63
CA GLY A 104 3.43 -3.20 18.81
C GLY A 104 3.39 -2.70 17.36
N ASN A 105 3.20 -3.62 16.42
CA ASN A 105 3.09 -3.33 14.99
C ASN A 105 1.64 -3.10 14.53
N THR A 106 0.69 -2.98 15.46
CA THR A 106 -0.71 -2.73 15.14
C THR A 106 -1.12 -1.35 15.60
N VAL A 107 -1.79 -0.63 14.70
CA VAL A 107 -2.39 0.67 14.96
C VAL A 107 -3.89 0.57 14.74
N THR A 108 -4.68 0.99 15.72
CA THR A 108 -6.14 1.03 15.58
C THR A 108 -6.61 2.47 15.42
N PHE A 109 -7.26 2.75 14.31
CA PHE A 109 -7.90 4.02 13.99
C PHE A 109 -9.41 3.89 14.20
N LYS A 110 -9.99 4.65 15.11
CA LYS A 110 -11.44 4.71 15.30
C LYS A 110 -12.02 5.81 14.43
N ILE A 111 -12.58 5.41 13.29
CA ILE A 111 -13.13 6.34 12.28
C ILE A 111 -14.44 6.95 12.76
N GLY A 112 -15.20 6.24 13.62
CA GLY A 112 -16.53 6.66 14.05
C GLY A 112 -17.63 6.22 13.09
N SER A 113 -18.80 6.84 13.24
CA SER A 113 -19.96 6.52 12.40
C SER A 113 -19.79 7.05 11.00
N ILE A 114 -19.96 6.17 10.03
CA ILE A 114 -19.94 6.52 8.61
C ILE A 114 -21.36 6.69 8.07
N SER A 115 -21.51 7.48 7.03
CA SER A 115 -22.75 7.58 6.26
C SER A 115 -22.62 6.78 4.95
N GLY A 116 -23.51 5.83 4.81
CA GLY A 116 -23.73 4.87 3.74
C GLY A 116 -22.86 4.94 2.48
N ASN A 117 -23.18 5.79 1.54
CA ASN A 117 -22.65 5.75 0.17
C ASN A 117 -21.40 6.62 -0.06
N SER A 118 -20.74 7.08 1.00
CA SER A 118 -19.57 7.94 0.85
C SER A 118 -18.30 7.13 0.76
N LYS A 119 -17.38 7.61 -0.05
CA LYS A 119 -16.00 7.14 -0.08
C LYS A 119 -15.24 7.74 1.09
N TYR A 120 -14.55 6.91 1.84
CA TYR A 120 -13.64 7.30 2.90
C TYR A 120 -12.22 6.87 2.55
N VAL A 121 -11.26 7.72 2.83
CA VAL A 121 -9.85 7.42 2.64
C VAL A 121 -9.11 7.76 3.92
N LEU A 122 -8.53 6.76 4.55
CA LEU A 122 -7.58 6.95 5.65
C LEU A 122 -6.17 6.93 5.07
N GLU A 123 -5.44 8.01 5.28
CA GLU A 123 -4.03 8.15 4.93
C GLU A 123 -3.20 8.30 6.19
N TYR A 124 -2.09 7.61 6.31
CA TYR A 124 -1.17 7.70 7.44
C TYR A 124 0.23 7.25 7.04
N GLN A 125 1.20 7.48 7.91
CA GLN A 125 2.60 7.21 7.61
C GLN A 125 3.21 6.22 8.59
N THR A 126 4.11 5.40 8.06
CA THR A 126 5.08 4.64 8.83
C THR A 126 6.49 5.05 8.45
N LYS A 127 7.42 4.83 9.36
CA LYS A 127 8.85 5.08 9.18
C LYS A 127 9.64 3.79 9.34
N LEU A 128 10.70 3.64 8.56
CA LEU A 128 11.67 2.57 8.73
C LEU A 128 12.37 2.70 10.09
N LYS A 129 12.36 1.63 10.90
CA LYS A 129 13.10 1.56 12.18
C LYS A 129 14.61 1.46 11.98
N LYS A 130 15.01 0.85 10.87
CA LYS A 130 16.40 0.70 10.45
C LYS A 130 16.51 1.01 8.98
N GLN A 131 17.66 1.45 8.58
CA GLN A 131 17.99 1.57 7.18
C GLN A 131 18.05 0.20 6.51
N ILE A 132 17.77 0.21 5.21
CA ILE A 132 18.06 -0.91 4.33
C ILE A 132 19.54 -0.82 3.99
N GLU A 133 20.26 -1.91 4.22
CA GLU A 133 21.70 -1.96 3.95
C GLU A 133 21.97 -1.75 2.45
N LEU A 134 23.18 -1.31 2.15
CA LEU A 134 23.61 -1.06 0.78
C LEU A 134 23.52 -2.32 -0.07
N GLY A 135 22.83 -2.23 -1.19
CA GLY A 135 22.63 -3.34 -2.10
C GLY A 135 21.44 -4.24 -1.76
N ASP A 136 20.84 -4.08 -0.58
CA ASP A 136 19.68 -4.88 -0.16
C ASP A 136 18.37 -4.30 -0.68
N ALA A 137 17.37 -5.17 -0.70
CA ALA A 137 15.99 -4.83 -0.97
C ALA A 137 15.09 -5.48 0.07
N ASN A 138 14.14 -4.72 0.60
CA ASN A 138 13.15 -5.21 1.53
C ASN A 138 11.75 -4.93 1.01
N THR A 139 10.84 -5.86 1.29
CA THR A 139 9.42 -5.72 0.99
C THR A 139 8.66 -5.57 2.30
N PHE A 140 7.90 -4.50 2.42
CA PHE A 140 7.07 -4.20 3.58
C PHE A 140 5.62 -4.43 3.21
N THR A 141 4.95 -5.28 3.97
CA THR A 141 3.52 -5.53 3.84
C THR A 141 2.76 -4.85 4.96
N ASN A 142 1.51 -4.52 4.69
CA ASN A 142 0.66 -3.87 5.64
C ASN A 142 -0.80 -4.24 5.37
N ALA A 143 -1.47 -4.85 6.36
CA ALA A 143 -2.83 -5.33 6.25
C ALA A 143 -3.76 -4.52 7.16
N ALA A 144 -4.87 -4.02 6.60
CA ALA A 144 -5.87 -3.23 7.30
C ALA A 144 -7.15 -4.05 7.50
N LYS A 145 -7.43 -4.47 8.73
CA LYS A 145 -8.67 -5.13 9.08
C LYS A 145 -9.75 -4.09 9.37
N ILE A 146 -10.78 -4.07 8.54
CA ILE A 146 -11.90 -3.13 8.64
C ILE A 146 -13.01 -3.76 9.46
N ILE A 147 -13.39 -3.11 10.55
CA ILE A 147 -14.34 -3.64 11.54
C ILE A 147 -15.51 -2.67 11.69
N GLN A 148 -16.73 -3.19 11.63
CA GLN A 148 -17.96 -2.47 11.94
C GLN A 148 -18.82 -3.32 12.86
N ASN A 149 -19.26 -2.75 13.98
CA ASN A 149 -20.08 -3.47 14.96
C ASN A 149 -19.48 -4.84 15.32
N GLU A 150 -18.19 -4.88 15.65
CA GLU A 150 -17.41 -6.10 15.99
C GLU A 150 -17.25 -7.12 14.84
N LYS A 151 -17.85 -6.86 13.69
CA LYS A 151 -17.73 -7.72 12.51
C LYS A 151 -16.64 -7.22 11.57
N THR A 152 -15.76 -8.12 11.15
CA THR A 152 -14.80 -7.84 10.08
C THR A 152 -15.51 -7.78 8.74
N LEU A 153 -15.36 -6.66 8.04
CA LEU A 153 -15.92 -6.44 6.70
C LEU A 153 -14.94 -6.82 5.59
N GLY A 154 -13.64 -6.66 5.83
CA GLY A 154 -12.59 -6.99 4.89
C GLY A 154 -11.20 -6.74 5.46
N VAL A 155 -10.17 -7.26 4.76
CA VAL A 155 -8.75 -7.12 5.15
C VAL A 155 -7.93 -6.80 3.91
N PRO A 156 -8.02 -5.57 3.35
CA PRO A 156 -7.14 -5.17 2.25
C PRO A 156 -5.69 -5.09 2.70
N GLU A 157 -4.79 -5.46 1.79
CA GLU A 157 -3.35 -5.45 2.01
C GLU A 157 -2.65 -4.57 0.98
N GLY A 158 -1.60 -3.89 1.41
CA GLY A 158 -0.70 -3.11 0.57
C GLY A 158 0.74 -3.56 0.75
N THR A 159 1.55 -3.41 -0.28
CA THR A 159 2.97 -3.79 -0.29
C THR A 159 3.81 -2.66 -0.85
N VAL A 160 4.97 -2.43 -0.24
CA VAL A 160 5.99 -1.49 -0.72
C VAL A 160 7.33 -2.19 -0.75
N ALA A 161 7.93 -2.28 -1.94
CA ALA A 161 9.29 -2.74 -2.10
C ALA A 161 10.25 -1.54 -2.10
N ILE A 162 11.28 -1.61 -1.29
CA ILE A 162 12.33 -0.58 -1.20
C ILE A 162 13.66 -1.27 -1.43
N SER A 163 14.42 -0.77 -2.40
CA SER A 163 15.80 -1.21 -2.64
C SER A 163 16.77 -0.07 -2.38
N ASN A 164 17.87 -0.37 -1.73
CA ASN A 164 18.96 0.59 -1.53
C ASN A 164 20.03 0.40 -2.62
N LYS A 165 19.68 0.76 -3.85
CA LYS A 165 20.59 0.72 -4.98
C LYS A 165 21.42 2.01 -5.01
N VAL A 166 22.54 1.98 -4.32
CA VAL A 166 23.38 3.17 -4.11
C VAL A 166 24.31 3.48 -5.28
N LEU A 167 24.64 2.46 -6.07
CA LEU A 167 25.61 2.56 -7.16
C LEU A 167 24.98 2.11 -8.47
N SER A 168 25.10 2.92 -9.51
CA SER A 168 24.83 2.53 -10.88
C SER A 168 25.98 2.92 -11.78
N LYS A 169 26.21 2.15 -12.84
CA LYS A 169 27.21 2.43 -13.86
C LYS A 169 26.59 2.21 -15.23
N ASP A 170 26.67 3.24 -16.06
CA ASP A 170 26.14 3.21 -17.42
C ASP A 170 27.22 3.56 -18.43
N VAL A 171 27.14 2.98 -19.62
CA VAL A 171 27.90 3.42 -20.78
C VAL A 171 27.21 4.65 -21.35
N ILE A 172 27.91 5.78 -21.42
CA ILE A 172 27.36 6.99 -22.04
C ILE A 172 27.61 6.97 -23.55
N ASN A 173 28.82 6.58 -23.94
CA ASN A 173 29.23 6.59 -25.33
C ASN A 173 30.28 5.52 -25.58
N ALA A 174 30.16 4.82 -26.71
CA ALA A 174 31.18 3.92 -27.23
C ALA A 174 31.39 4.27 -28.70
N SER A 175 32.61 4.68 -29.06
CA SER A 175 32.98 5.08 -30.44
C SER A 175 34.17 4.27 -30.91
N SER A 176 34.10 3.80 -32.14
CA SER A 176 35.24 3.23 -32.86
C SER A 176 36.10 4.25 -33.60
N GLU A 177 35.64 5.49 -33.65
CA GLU A 177 36.41 6.60 -34.23
C GLU A 177 37.50 6.99 -33.24
N ASN A 178 38.75 6.97 -33.65
CA ASN A 178 39.93 7.32 -32.85
C ASN A 178 40.26 6.31 -31.68
N GLY A 179 40.08 5.02 -31.90
CA GLY A 179 40.68 3.99 -31.03
C GLY A 179 39.76 3.38 -29.97
N TYR A 180 38.55 3.06 -30.34
CA TYR A 180 37.64 2.27 -29.45
C TYR A 180 37.52 2.80 -28.02
N LYS A 181 37.10 4.01 -27.86
CA LYS A 181 36.88 4.63 -26.53
C LYS A 181 35.47 4.38 -26.04
N ALA A 182 35.33 3.94 -24.79
CA ALA A 182 34.09 3.91 -24.08
C ALA A 182 34.10 4.89 -22.92
N SER A 183 33.04 5.67 -22.76
CA SER A 183 32.83 6.57 -21.64
C SER A 183 31.78 6.01 -20.72
N TYR A 184 32.08 5.97 -19.44
CA TYR A 184 31.19 5.47 -18.40
C TYR A 184 30.78 6.58 -17.45
N THR A 185 29.54 6.52 -16.99
CA THR A 185 29.10 7.33 -15.85
C THR A 185 28.84 6.40 -14.67
N VAL A 186 29.46 6.69 -13.55
CA VAL A 186 29.16 6.08 -12.27
C VAL A 186 28.33 7.07 -11.47
N ARG A 187 27.14 6.64 -11.03
CA ARG A 187 26.25 7.45 -10.19
C ARG A 187 26.19 6.86 -8.81
N LEU A 188 26.41 7.70 -7.82
CA LEU A 188 26.35 7.34 -6.42
C LEU A 188 25.13 8.00 -5.79
N ASN A 189 24.29 7.21 -5.14
CA ASN A 189 23.10 7.67 -4.40
C ASN A 189 22.18 8.60 -5.21
N GLU A 190 21.94 8.26 -6.46
CA GLU A 190 21.09 9.04 -7.37
C GLU A 190 19.67 9.20 -6.83
N ASP A 191 19.15 8.17 -6.17
CA ASP A 191 17.83 8.16 -5.55
C ASP A 191 17.77 8.88 -4.20
N ARG A 192 18.86 9.51 -3.76
CA ARG A 192 18.96 10.17 -2.46
C ARG A 192 18.52 9.28 -1.32
N GLN A 193 18.91 8.02 -1.39
CA GLN A 193 18.66 7.08 -0.31
C GLN A 193 19.32 7.58 0.97
N PHE A 194 18.72 7.21 2.06
CA PHE A 194 19.24 7.53 3.36
C PHE A 194 20.54 6.75 3.63
N PHE A 195 21.62 7.42 3.94
CA PHE A 195 22.85 6.82 4.44
C PHE A 195 22.88 6.88 5.95
N SER A 196 23.32 5.80 6.59
CA SER A 196 23.56 5.82 8.02
C SER A 196 24.65 6.81 8.38
N ASP A 197 24.50 7.50 9.49
CA ASP A 197 25.54 8.36 10.08
C ASP A 197 26.84 7.59 10.37
N ILE A 198 26.84 6.28 10.16
CA ILE A 198 27.95 5.36 10.37
C ILE A 198 28.86 5.25 9.13
N VAL A 199 28.42 5.70 7.96
CA VAL A 199 29.24 5.63 6.74
C VAL A 199 30.21 6.81 6.70
N ASN A 200 31.42 6.59 7.23
CA ASN A 200 32.46 7.61 7.29
C ASN A 200 33.35 7.67 6.03
N LYS A 201 33.27 6.65 5.16
CA LYS A 201 34.11 6.55 3.96
C LYS A 201 33.43 5.73 2.87
N PHE A 202 33.46 6.26 1.66
CA PHE A 202 33.11 5.53 0.45
C PHE A 202 34.37 5.21 -0.35
N GLU A 203 34.45 4.00 -0.88
CA GLU A 203 35.46 3.60 -1.84
C GLU A 203 34.75 3.02 -3.06
N ILE A 204 35.10 3.54 -4.24
CA ILE A 204 34.61 3.03 -5.52
C ILE A 204 35.77 2.32 -6.18
N GLN A 205 35.60 1.02 -6.39
CA GLN A 205 36.55 0.21 -7.15
C GLN A 205 35.95 -0.09 -8.51
N ASP A 206 36.67 0.23 -9.58
CA ASP A 206 36.28 -0.03 -10.96
C ASP A 206 37.23 -1.07 -11.57
N GLU A 207 36.68 -2.21 -11.95
CA GLU A 207 37.42 -3.29 -12.58
C GLU A 207 37.16 -3.28 -14.09
N MET A 208 38.20 -3.08 -14.86
CA MET A 208 38.15 -3.15 -16.32
C MET A 208 38.43 -4.58 -16.80
N SER A 209 37.78 -5.00 -17.88
CA SER A 209 38.09 -6.26 -18.51
C SER A 209 39.50 -6.24 -19.14
N ALA A 210 40.14 -7.40 -19.28
CA ALA A 210 41.54 -7.52 -19.72
C ALA A 210 41.86 -6.94 -21.12
N ASN A 211 40.85 -6.66 -21.90
CA ASN A 211 40.97 -6.05 -23.24
C ASN A 211 40.68 -4.52 -23.24
N GLN A 212 40.63 -3.89 -22.09
CA GLN A 212 40.50 -2.44 -21.91
C GLN A 212 41.84 -1.88 -21.39
N ILE A 213 42.27 -0.77 -21.99
CA ILE A 213 43.50 -0.06 -21.63
C ILE A 213 43.13 1.36 -21.18
#